data_d5bf42b3c324bb9941509542a2d551a4
#
_entry.id   d5bf42b3c324bb9941509542a2d551a4
#
_cell.length_a   1.000
_cell.length_b   1.000
_cell.length_c   1.000
_cell.angle_alpha   90.00
_cell.angle_beta   90.00
_cell.angle_gamma   90.00
#
_symmetry.space_group_name_H-M   'P 1'
#
loop_
_entity.id
_entity.type
_entity.pdbx_description
1 polymer ?
#
loop_
_entity_poly.entity_id
_entity_poly.type
_entity_poly.pdbx_seq_one_letter_code
_entity_poly.pdbx_strand_id
1 'polypeptide(L)'
;PSWVGEPRQDLLERLRSKEQFDTPLECPFITHWLHNMSHDQVLDMLKYMGMSNSKDSKVKVMFIPCYMDGNDGILDVTYYDLVLGNDLTVYPSYYEPWGYTPLESVAFHVPAITTDLAGFGLWVNSLKGGYSELKDGVKVIHRSDYNYSEVADAIKDTVAEFSALKDTEIKKIRKNAADIAEKALWKHFIKYYYEAYDIALRNAQKRLLSK
;
A
#
# COMPACT_ATOMS: atom_id res chain seq x y z
N PRO A 1 -18.39 0.61 -1.28
CA PRO A 1 -18.71 -0.19 -0.09
C PRO A 1 -20.01 0.28 0.53
N SER A 2 -20.83 -0.63 1.07
CA SER A 2 -22.16 -0.29 1.64
C SER A 2 -22.11 0.59 2.90
N TRP A 3 -20.93 0.81 3.47
CA TRP A 3 -20.71 1.65 4.65
C TRP A 3 -20.26 3.08 4.31
N VAL A 4 -20.04 3.38 3.03
CA VAL A 4 -19.67 4.70 2.53
C VAL A 4 -20.89 5.39 1.94
N GLY A 5 -21.09 6.64 2.32
CA GLY A 5 -22.13 7.51 1.81
C GLY A 5 -21.64 8.41 0.68
N GLU A 6 -22.25 9.58 0.57
CA GLU A 6 -21.97 10.53 -0.52
C GLU A 6 -20.61 11.26 -0.34
N PRO A 7 -20.01 11.76 -1.45
CA PRO A 7 -18.87 12.66 -1.42
C PRO A 7 -19.17 13.92 -0.61
N ARG A 8 -18.16 14.43 0.10
CA ARG A 8 -18.29 15.63 0.92
C ARG A 8 -18.15 16.89 0.09
N GLN A 9 -19.27 17.53 -0.22
CA GLN A 9 -19.30 18.76 -1.02
C GLN A 9 -18.59 19.92 -0.32
N ASP A 10 -18.67 20.04 1.01
CA ASP A 10 -17.97 21.04 1.80
C ASP A 10 -16.43 20.93 1.66
N LEU A 11 -15.90 19.69 1.63
CA LEU A 11 -14.48 19.44 1.36
C LEU A 11 -14.12 19.78 -0.08
N LEU A 12 -14.95 19.40 -1.05
CA LEU A 12 -14.72 19.66 -2.46
C LEU A 12 -14.69 21.17 -2.77
N GLU A 13 -15.60 21.93 -2.22
CA GLU A 13 -15.63 23.39 -2.34
C GLU A 13 -14.35 24.02 -1.78
N ARG A 14 -13.87 23.53 -0.64
CA ARG A 14 -12.61 23.96 -0.03
C ARG A 14 -11.41 23.68 -0.91
N LEU A 15 -11.33 22.45 -1.46
CA LEU A 15 -10.25 22.07 -2.37
C LEU A 15 -10.24 22.96 -3.63
N ARG A 16 -11.42 23.30 -4.17
CA ARG A 16 -11.56 24.17 -5.35
C ARG A 16 -11.22 25.63 -5.06
N SER A 17 -11.57 26.14 -3.89
CA SER A 17 -11.30 27.53 -3.50
C SER A 17 -9.80 27.77 -3.26
N LYS A 18 -8.99 26.72 -3.13
CA LYS A 18 -7.57 26.77 -2.74
C LYS A 18 -7.34 27.47 -1.39
N GLU A 19 -8.38 27.65 -0.62
CA GLU A 19 -8.27 28.14 0.75
C GLU A 19 -7.65 27.05 1.63
N GLN A 20 -6.84 27.48 2.56
CA GLN A 20 -6.32 26.55 3.58
C GLN A 20 -7.40 26.30 4.64
N PHE A 21 -7.30 25.17 5.34
CA PHE A 21 -8.26 24.80 6.38
C PHE A 21 -8.07 25.66 7.67
N ASP A 22 -8.16 26.97 7.54
CA ASP A 22 -8.11 27.90 8.68
C ASP A 22 -9.40 27.86 9.49
N THR A 23 -10.53 27.60 8.83
CA THR A 23 -11.81 27.32 9.47
C THR A 23 -11.97 25.81 9.60
N PRO A 24 -12.22 25.29 10.80
CA PRO A 24 -12.36 23.86 10.99
C PRO A 24 -13.55 23.32 10.20
N LEU A 25 -13.30 22.34 9.32
CA LEU A 25 -14.34 21.46 8.81
C LEU A 25 -14.55 20.33 9.81
N GLU A 26 -15.76 19.80 9.88
CA GLU A 26 -15.97 18.55 10.58
C GLU A 26 -15.21 17.43 9.84
N CYS A 27 -14.27 16.76 10.52
CA CYS A 27 -13.42 15.72 9.93
C CYS A 27 -12.76 16.15 8.61
N PRO A 28 -11.83 17.11 8.60
CA PRO A 28 -11.23 17.67 7.38
C PRO A 28 -10.31 16.69 6.62
N PHE A 29 -10.15 15.48 7.13
CA PHE A 29 -9.26 14.46 6.61
C PHE A 29 -9.99 13.33 5.88
N ILE A 30 -11.32 13.34 5.76
CA ILE A 30 -12.08 12.29 5.08
C ILE A 30 -12.87 12.84 3.89
N THR A 31 -12.87 12.12 2.77
CA THR A 31 -13.47 12.55 1.50
C THR A 31 -14.96 12.28 1.38
N HIS A 32 -15.47 11.27 2.08
CA HIS A 32 -16.87 10.84 2.01
C HIS A 32 -17.49 10.74 3.40
N TRP A 33 -18.80 10.91 3.49
CA TRP A 33 -19.53 10.59 4.69
C TRP A 33 -19.53 9.08 4.92
N LEU A 34 -19.37 8.65 6.16
CA LEU A 34 -19.57 7.25 6.55
C LEU A 34 -20.91 7.10 7.25
N HIS A 35 -21.59 5.98 7.07
CA HIS A 35 -22.84 5.70 7.78
C HIS A 35 -22.65 5.64 9.30
N ASN A 36 -21.46 5.34 9.77
CA ASN A 36 -21.10 5.25 11.19
C ASN A 36 -19.91 6.14 11.57
N MET A 37 -19.92 7.41 11.12
CA MET A 37 -18.80 8.34 11.36
C MET A 37 -18.48 8.55 12.86
N SER A 38 -19.47 8.45 13.74
CA SER A 38 -19.31 8.67 15.18
C SER A 38 -18.55 7.54 15.91
N HIS A 39 -18.33 6.40 15.23
CA HIS A 39 -17.69 5.21 15.81
C HIS A 39 -16.63 4.60 14.89
N ASP A 40 -16.12 5.36 13.94
CA ASP A 40 -15.06 4.92 13.06
C ASP A 40 -13.69 5.04 13.75
N GLN A 41 -12.97 3.93 13.88
CA GLN A 41 -11.70 3.87 14.61
C GLN A 41 -10.59 4.71 13.97
N VAL A 42 -10.58 4.84 12.62
CA VAL A 42 -9.59 5.65 11.91
C VAL A 42 -9.84 7.13 12.19
N LEU A 43 -11.11 7.56 12.10
CA LEU A 43 -11.48 8.95 12.39
C LEU A 43 -11.21 9.32 13.85
N ASP A 44 -11.54 8.44 14.77
CA ASP A 44 -11.29 8.67 16.21
C ASP A 44 -9.77 8.78 16.48
N MET A 45 -8.95 7.93 15.85
CA MET A 45 -7.50 8.01 15.98
C MET A 45 -6.94 9.31 15.40
N LEU A 46 -7.39 9.73 14.21
CA LEU A 46 -6.95 10.98 13.59
C LEU A 46 -7.32 12.20 14.43
N LYS A 47 -8.51 12.20 15.01
CA LYS A 47 -8.96 13.24 15.97
C LYS A 47 -8.10 13.24 17.24
N TYR A 48 -7.87 12.07 17.83
CA TYR A 48 -7.03 11.90 19.02
C TYR A 48 -5.60 12.42 18.81
N MET A 49 -5.03 12.18 17.64
CA MET A 49 -3.69 12.64 17.25
C MET A 49 -3.66 14.14 16.86
N GLY A 50 -4.79 14.83 16.87
CA GLY A 50 -4.87 16.26 16.51
C GLY A 50 -4.56 16.53 15.02
N MET A 51 -4.81 15.58 14.13
CA MET A 51 -4.57 15.73 12.69
C MET A 51 -5.71 16.53 12.06
N SER A 52 -5.59 17.86 12.06
CA SER A 52 -6.61 18.80 11.62
C SER A 52 -6.48 19.28 10.17
N ASN A 53 -5.39 18.94 9.48
CA ASN A 53 -5.06 19.49 8.16
C ASN A 53 -4.99 21.04 8.11
N SER A 54 -4.87 21.69 9.27
CA SER A 54 -4.75 23.15 9.35
C SER A 54 -3.48 23.64 8.65
N LYS A 55 -3.39 24.96 8.42
CA LYS A 55 -2.23 25.61 7.80
C LYS A 55 -0.92 25.20 8.46
N ASP A 56 -0.89 25.13 9.78
CA ASP A 56 0.29 24.87 10.59
C ASP A 56 0.60 23.36 10.74
N SER A 57 -0.31 22.48 10.29
CA SER A 57 -0.09 21.03 10.33
C SER A 57 1.02 20.65 9.34
N LYS A 58 2.14 20.14 9.84
CA LYS A 58 3.26 19.66 9.01
C LYS A 58 2.90 18.43 8.18
N VAL A 59 1.99 17.60 8.69
CA VAL A 59 1.48 16.41 8.02
C VAL A 59 0.04 16.67 7.62
N LYS A 60 -0.28 16.35 6.36
CA LYS A 60 -1.65 16.37 5.83
C LYS A 60 -2.11 14.94 5.65
N VAL A 61 -3.34 14.66 6.05
CA VAL A 61 -3.95 13.33 5.94
C VAL A 61 -5.18 13.42 5.05
N MET A 62 -5.32 12.48 4.15
CA MET A 62 -6.54 12.30 3.37
C MET A 62 -6.98 10.85 3.46
N PHE A 63 -8.11 10.62 4.12
CA PHE A 63 -8.74 9.32 4.21
C PHE A 63 -9.79 9.19 3.10
N ILE A 64 -9.58 8.23 2.20
CA ILE A 64 -10.41 7.99 1.01
C ILE A 64 -11.06 6.62 1.19
N PRO A 65 -12.27 6.52 1.75
CA PRO A 65 -12.90 5.25 2.10
C PRO A 65 -13.68 4.60 0.94
N CYS A 66 -13.41 4.97 -0.30
CA CYS A 66 -14.10 4.47 -1.49
C CYS A 66 -13.12 3.80 -2.46
N TYR A 67 -13.67 3.07 -3.44
CA TYR A 67 -12.88 2.59 -4.57
C TYR A 67 -12.56 3.75 -5.52
N MET A 68 -11.30 3.84 -5.93
CA MET A 68 -10.79 4.85 -6.84
C MET A 68 -10.97 4.36 -8.29
N ASP A 69 -12.17 4.56 -8.83
CA ASP A 69 -12.52 4.15 -10.20
C ASP A 69 -12.58 5.33 -11.20
N GLY A 70 -12.20 6.52 -10.73
CA GLY A 70 -12.25 7.77 -11.51
C GLY A 70 -13.57 8.53 -11.41
N ASN A 71 -14.51 8.08 -10.57
CA ASN A 71 -15.84 8.68 -10.41
C ASN A 71 -16.21 8.81 -8.93
N ASP A 72 -15.25 9.08 -8.06
CA ASP A 72 -15.49 9.19 -6.62
C ASP A 72 -16.13 10.53 -6.20
N GLY A 73 -16.16 11.53 -7.09
CA GLY A 73 -16.79 12.83 -6.87
C GLY A 73 -15.95 13.81 -6.04
N ILE A 74 -14.70 13.46 -5.71
CA ILE A 74 -13.75 14.33 -4.99
C ILE A 74 -12.45 14.46 -5.79
N LEU A 75 -11.75 13.35 -6.02
CA LEU A 75 -10.48 13.33 -6.74
C LEU A 75 -10.66 12.99 -8.22
N ASP A 76 -11.62 12.15 -8.52
CA ASP A 76 -11.97 11.68 -9.87
C ASP A 76 -10.77 11.12 -10.64
N VAL A 77 -9.87 10.44 -9.91
CA VAL A 77 -8.71 9.75 -10.46
C VAL A 77 -8.79 8.25 -10.20
N THR A 78 -8.22 7.45 -11.09
CA THR A 78 -8.16 6.01 -10.87
C THR A 78 -7.13 5.64 -9.80
N TYR A 79 -7.27 4.46 -9.20
CA TYR A 79 -6.29 3.93 -8.24
C TYR A 79 -4.86 3.95 -8.82
N TYR A 80 -4.69 3.55 -10.07
CA TYR A 80 -3.37 3.51 -10.70
C TYR A 80 -2.78 4.90 -10.94
N ASP A 81 -3.61 5.88 -11.31
CA ASP A 81 -3.16 7.28 -11.43
C ASP A 81 -2.74 7.84 -10.07
N LEU A 82 -3.47 7.48 -9.01
CA LEU A 82 -3.10 7.88 -7.65
C LEU A 82 -1.78 7.24 -7.22
N VAL A 83 -1.58 5.94 -7.49
CA VAL A 83 -0.33 5.24 -7.14
C VAL A 83 0.87 5.88 -7.85
N LEU A 84 0.74 6.22 -9.14
CA LEU A 84 1.79 6.90 -9.90
C LEU A 84 2.23 8.24 -9.28
N GLY A 85 1.33 8.93 -8.60
CA GLY A 85 1.60 10.20 -7.91
C GLY A 85 2.30 10.04 -6.56
N ASN A 86 2.43 8.83 -6.03
CA ASN A 86 3.04 8.60 -4.72
C ASN A 86 4.56 8.46 -4.80
N ASP A 87 5.23 8.83 -3.72
CA ASP A 87 6.66 8.64 -3.56
C ASP A 87 7.01 7.31 -2.89
N LEU A 88 6.17 6.86 -1.96
CA LEU A 88 6.31 5.63 -1.19
C LEU A 88 4.90 5.10 -0.84
N THR A 89 4.72 3.80 -0.90
CA THR A 89 3.47 3.13 -0.50
C THR A 89 3.70 2.23 0.71
N VAL A 90 2.65 2.05 1.53
CA VAL A 90 2.72 1.25 2.76
C VAL A 90 1.55 0.26 2.78
N TYR A 91 1.88 -1.02 2.78
CA TYR A 91 0.93 -2.15 2.81
C TYR A 91 1.25 -3.06 4.01
N PRO A 92 0.83 -2.69 5.24
CA PRO A 92 1.18 -3.41 6.45
C PRO A 92 0.30 -4.65 6.62
N SER A 93 0.33 -5.55 5.64
CA SER A 93 -0.51 -6.75 5.61
C SER A 93 -0.32 -7.62 6.84
N TYR A 94 -1.43 -8.05 7.44
CA TYR A 94 -1.43 -9.04 8.51
C TYR A 94 -1.49 -10.47 7.96
N TYR A 95 -2.20 -10.68 6.86
CA TYR A 95 -2.20 -11.88 6.05
C TYR A 95 -2.64 -11.56 4.63
N GLU A 96 -1.84 -11.96 3.67
CA GLU A 96 -2.20 -11.88 2.26
C GLU A 96 -1.54 -13.01 1.47
N PRO A 97 -2.29 -13.85 0.72
CA PRO A 97 -1.72 -14.99 -0.01
C PRO A 97 -0.62 -14.58 -0.98
N TRP A 98 -0.78 -13.46 -1.67
CA TRP A 98 0.26 -12.89 -2.53
C TRP A 98 0.58 -11.45 -2.17
N GLY A 99 -0.30 -10.49 -2.44
CA GLY A 99 -0.08 -9.05 -2.29
C GLY A 99 0.10 -8.38 -3.64
N TYR A 100 -1.00 -8.21 -4.37
CA TYR A 100 -0.97 -7.51 -5.66
C TYR A 100 -0.65 -6.03 -5.50
N THR A 101 -1.17 -5.37 -4.48
CA THR A 101 -0.99 -3.92 -4.28
C THR A 101 0.47 -3.49 -4.13
N PRO A 102 1.35 -4.14 -3.33
CA PRO A 102 2.77 -3.80 -3.33
C PRO A 102 3.47 -4.18 -4.64
N LEU A 103 3.05 -5.25 -5.34
CA LEU A 103 3.58 -5.60 -6.66
C LEU A 103 3.21 -4.53 -7.70
N GLU A 104 1.97 -4.07 -7.74
CA GLU A 104 1.49 -3.01 -8.63
C GLU A 104 2.25 -1.70 -8.35
N SER A 105 2.46 -1.36 -7.08
CA SER A 105 3.25 -0.20 -6.71
C SER A 105 4.66 -0.22 -7.32
N VAL A 106 5.39 -1.33 -7.15
CA VAL A 106 6.75 -1.43 -7.71
C VAL A 106 6.74 -1.54 -9.23
N ALA A 107 5.67 -2.04 -9.85
CA ALA A 107 5.49 -2.03 -11.30
C ALA A 107 5.38 -0.59 -11.85
N PHE A 108 4.83 0.33 -11.06
CA PHE A 108 4.82 1.77 -11.34
C PHE A 108 6.09 2.50 -10.83
N HIS A 109 7.12 1.77 -10.45
CA HIS A 109 8.37 2.29 -9.92
C HIS A 109 8.20 3.08 -8.61
N VAL A 110 7.15 2.80 -7.85
CA VAL A 110 6.93 3.37 -6.53
C VAL A 110 7.40 2.36 -5.48
N PRO A 111 8.41 2.71 -4.66
CA PRO A 111 8.89 1.84 -3.60
C PRO A 111 7.78 1.50 -2.62
N ALA A 112 7.85 0.31 -2.03
CA ALA A 112 6.79 -0.17 -1.15
C ALA A 112 7.36 -0.68 0.19
N ILE A 113 6.57 -0.52 1.24
CA ILE A 113 6.74 -1.20 2.53
C ILE A 113 5.67 -2.28 2.62
N THR A 114 6.06 -3.51 2.88
CA THR A 114 5.16 -4.64 3.11
C THR A 114 5.66 -5.52 4.26
N THR A 115 4.99 -6.63 4.52
CA THR A 115 5.36 -7.55 5.59
C THR A 115 5.67 -8.95 5.04
N ASP A 116 6.31 -9.78 5.85
CA ASP A 116 6.56 -11.19 5.54
C ASP A 116 5.31 -12.09 5.76
N LEU A 117 4.17 -11.52 6.15
CA LEU A 117 2.86 -12.19 6.13
C LEU A 117 2.14 -12.06 4.78
N ALA A 118 2.73 -11.34 3.81
CA ALA A 118 2.32 -11.31 2.43
C ALA A 118 3.25 -12.19 1.58
N GLY A 119 2.69 -12.99 0.68
CA GLY A 119 3.47 -13.85 -0.22
C GLY A 119 4.47 -13.08 -1.07
N PHE A 120 4.10 -11.86 -1.53
CA PHE A 120 5.00 -10.96 -2.23
C PHE A 120 6.22 -10.57 -1.38
N GLY A 121 6.01 -10.24 -0.10
CA GLY A 121 7.12 -9.92 0.82
C GLY A 121 8.06 -11.11 1.01
N LEU A 122 7.52 -12.31 1.22
CA LEU A 122 8.32 -13.55 1.31
C LEU A 122 9.12 -13.80 0.03
N TRP A 123 8.48 -13.61 -1.13
CA TRP A 123 9.14 -13.77 -2.43
C TRP A 123 10.27 -12.77 -2.62
N VAL A 124 10.06 -11.49 -2.31
CA VAL A 124 11.11 -10.45 -2.38
C VAL A 124 12.28 -10.80 -1.47
N ASN A 125 12.03 -11.25 -0.24
CA ASN A 125 13.07 -11.72 0.67
C ASN A 125 13.86 -12.90 0.07
N SER A 126 13.19 -13.84 -0.62
CA SER A 126 13.83 -14.96 -1.27
C SER A 126 14.78 -14.54 -2.41
N LEU A 127 14.44 -13.47 -3.14
CA LEU A 127 15.32 -12.92 -4.19
C LEU A 127 16.62 -12.34 -3.62
N LYS A 128 16.58 -11.86 -2.38
CA LYS A 128 17.72 -11.24 -1.69
C LYS A 128 18.55 -12.25 -0.89
N GLY A 129 17.98 -13.39 -0.54
CA GLY A 129 18.56 -14.33 0.42
C GLY A 129 18.53 -13.82 1.86
N GLY A 130 17.59 -12.91 2.20
CA GLY A 130 17.41 -12.29 3.50
C GLY A 130 16.35 -11.20 3.45
N TYR A 131 16.17 -10.44 4.53
CA TYR A 131 15.21 -9.34 4.53
C TYR A 131 15.60 -8.23 3.55
N SER A 132 14.62 -7.82 2.75
CA SER A 132 14.76 -6.71 1.81
C SER A 132 14.59 -5.38 2.52
N GLU A 133 15.44 -4.43 2.20
CA GLU A 133 15.48 -3.10 2.79
C GLU A 133 14.95 -2.02 1.82
N LEU A 134 14.65 -0.82 2.30
CA LEU A 134 14.13 0.28 1.50
C LEU A 134 15.01 0.57 0.27
N LYS A 135 16.32 0.57 0.44
CA LYS A 135 17.29 0.77 -0.66
C LYS A 135 17.17 -0.23 -1.80
N ASP A 136 16.57 -1.39 -1.55
CA ASP A 136 16.34 -2.45 -2.53
C ASP A 136 15.05 -2.25 -3.34
N GLY A 137 14.25 -1.22 -3.02
CA GLY A 137 12.99 -0.91 -3.68
C GLY A 137 11.74 -1.38 -2.94
N VAL A 138 11.88 -2.39 -2.08
CA VAL A 138 10.81 -2.88 -1.20
C VAL A 138 11.39 -3.13 0.20
N LYS A 139 10.82 -2.50 1.21
CA LYS A 139 11.08 -2.82 2.61
C LYS A 139 10.13 -3.93 3.04
N VAL A 140 10.67 -5.06 3.48
CA VAL A 140 9.88 -6.15 4.06
C VAL A 140 10.10 -6.17 5.56
N ILE A 141 9.02 -6.00 6.32
CA ILE A 141 9.04 -5.97 7.79
C ILE A 141 8.57 -7.32 8.31
N HIS A 142 9.30 -7.88 9.29
CA HIS A 142 8.81 -9.05 10.01
C HIS A 142 7.59 -8.71 10.84
N ARG A 143 6.49 -9.45 10.67
CA ARG A 143 5.26 -9.27 11.42
C ARG A 143 4.77 -10.56 12.04
N SER A 144 4.29 -10.47 13.29
CA SER A 144 3.69 -11.57 14.04
C SER A 144 2.52 -11.04 14.87
N ASP A 145 1.84 -11.92 15.60
CA ASP A 145 0.76 -11.55 16.54
C ASP A 145 1.25 -10.73 17.73
N TYR A 146 2.56 -10.68 17.97
CA TYR A 146 3.13 -10.17 19.22
C TYR A 146 4.04 -8.95 19.06
N ASN A 147 4.29 -8.49 17.83
CA ASN A 147 5.26 -7.41 17.55
C ASN A 147 4.64 -6.17 16.90
N TYR A 148 3.39 -5.84 17.26
CA TYR A 148 2.67 -4.70 16.67
C TYR A 148 3.45 -3.38 16.78
N SER A 149 4.00 -3.08 17.97
CA SER A 149 4.72 -1.83 18.21
C SER A 149 6.00 -1.75 17.40
N GLU A 150 6.75 -2.85 17.31
CA GLU A 150 7.99 -2.93 16.51
C GLU A 150 7.71 -2.74 15.02
N VAL A 151 6.58 -3.28 14.52
CA VAL A 151 6.14 -3.07 13.13
C VAL A 151 5.78 -1.61 12.88
N ALA A 152 5.03 -0.98 13.80
CA ALA A 152 4.69 0.43 13.69
C ALA A 152 5.93 1.33 13.71
N ASP A 153 6.88 1.07 14.61
CA ASP A 153 8.15 1.77 14.67
C ASP A 153 8.99 1.56 13.41
N ALA A 154 9.07 0.34 12.90
CA ALA A 154 9.79 0.05 11.66
C ALA A 154 9.19 0.79 10.45
N ILE A 155 7.86 0.90 10.36
CA ILE A 155 7.18 1.71 9.33
C ILE A 155 7.56 3.19 9.50
N LYS A 156 7.40 3.74 10.71
CA LYS A 156 7.73 5.14 11.03
C LYS A 156 9.18 5.46 10.65
N ASP A 157 10.13 4.63 11.08
CA ASP A 157 11.55 4.85 10.85
C ASP A 157 11.89 4.76 9.36
N THR A 158 11.27 3.83 8.62
CA THR A 158 11.46 3.72 7.16
C THR A 158 10.89 4.93 6.41
N VAL A 159 9.73 5.45 6.83
CA VAL A 159 9.15 6.68 6.24
C VAL A 159 10.03 7.89 6.54
N ALA A 160 10.56 8.00 7.76
CA ALA A 160 11.49 9.06 8.15
C ALA A 160 12.81 8.96 7.37
N GLU A 161 13.38 7.76 7.22
CA GLU A 161 14.55 7.51 6.37
C GLU A 161 14.29 7.99 4.94
N PHE A 162 13.18 7.55 4.33
CA PHE A 162 12.83 7.91 2.95
C PHE A 162 12.69 9.43 2.77
N SER A 163 12.05 10.11 3.71
CA SER A 163 11.83 11.57 3.66
C SER A 163 13.13 12.39 3.75
N ALA A 164 14.21 11.80 4.24
CA ALA A 164 15.51 12.44 4.36
C ALA A 164 16.44 12.20 3.16
N LEU A 165 16.02 11.34 2.22
CA LEU A 165 16.83 10.97 1.05
C LEU A 165 16.91 12.10 0.03
N LYS A 166 18.02 12.12 -0.72
CA LYS A 166 18.18 12.99 -1.88
C LYS A 166 17.52 12.40 -3.12
N ASP A 167 17.15 13.24 -4.06
CA ASP A 167 16.53 12.82 -5.34
C ASP A 167 17.31 11.72 -6.06
N THR A 168 18.64 11.74 -6.00
CA THR A 168 19.49 10.72 -6.63
C THR A 168 19.35 9.34 -5.98
N GLU A 169 19.14 9.30 -4.67
CA GLU A 169 18.92 8.08 -3.91
C GLU A 169 17.51 7.55 -4.17
N ILE A 170 16.52 8.44 -4.16
CA ILE A 170 15.12 8.10 -4.49
C ILE A 170 15.04 7.50 -5.91
N LYS A 171 15.69 8.11 -6.90
CA LYS A 171 15.74 7.58 -8.27
C LYS A 171 16.34 6.17 -8.33
N LYS A 172 17.36 5.90 -7.52
CA LYS A 172 17.97 4.56 -7.44
C LYS A 172 17.01 3.55 -6.82
N ILE A 173 16.33 3.93 -5.74
CA ILE A 173 15.34 3.07 -5.07
C ILE A 173 14.17 2.77 -6.03
N ARG A 174 13.65 3.76 -6.73
CA ARG A 174 12.61 3.59 -7.75
C ARG A 174 13.03 2.64 -8.87
N LYS A 175 14.28 2.72 -9.31
CA LYS A 175 14.84 1.76 -10.29
C LYS A 175 14.89 0.35 -9.71
N ASN A 176 15.34 0.18 -8.48
CA ASN A 176 15.39 -1.13 -7.83
C ASN A 176 13.99 -1.73 -7.65
N ALA A 177 12.98 -0.90 -7.36
CA ALA A 177 11.58 -1.32 -7.33
C ALA A 177 11.12 -1.87 -8.70
N ALA A 178 11.42 -1.15 -9.79
CA ALA A 178 11.13 -1.61 -11.16
C ALA A 178 11.85 -2.93 -11.48
N ASP A 179 13.09 -3.11 -11.06
CA ASP A 179 13.86 -4.34 -11.26
C ASP A 179 13.26 -5.56 -10.52
N ILE A 180 12.58 -5.32 -9.38
CA ILE A 180 11.79 -6.36 -8.68
C ILE A 180 10.55 -6.70 -9.50
N ALA A 181 9.79 -5.69 -9.97
CA ALA A 181 8.59 -5.91 -10.77
C ALA A 181 8.88 -6.70 -12.06
N GLU A 182 10.00 -6.41 -12.75
CA GLU A 182 10.41 -7.14 -13.94
C GLU A 182 10.60 -8.65 -13.66
N LYS A 183 11.11 -9.01 -12.47
CA LYS A 183 11.27 -10.42 -12.06
C LYS A 183 9.93 -11.11 -11.75
N ALA A 184 8.87 -10.34 -11.48
CA ALA A 184 7.52 -10.85 -11.25
C ALA A 184 6.70 -11.05 -12.52
N LEU A 185 7.23 -10.73 -13.70
CA LEU A 185 6.53 -10.94 -14.95
C LEU A 185 6.24 -12.42 -15.20
N TRP A 186 5.11 -12.68 -15.86
CA TRP A 186 4.64 -14.03 -16.15
C TRP A 186 5.70 -14.92 -16.84
N LYS A 187 6.52 -14.35 -17.71
CA LYS A 187 7.63 -15.08 -18.37
C LYS A 187 8.60 -15.75 -17.39
N HIS A 188 8.70 -15.24 -16.15
CA HIS A 188 9.54 -15.80 -15.10
C HIS A 188 8.76 -16.76 -14.18
N PHE A 189 7.45 -16.54 -14.00
CA PHE A 189 6.64 -17.38 -13.13
C PHE A 189 6.07 -18.62 -13.80
N ILE A 190 5.87 -18.61 -15.12
CA ILE A 190 5.27 -19.75 -15.85
C ILE A 190 6.00 -21.08 -15.63
N LYS A 191 7.30 -21.05 -15.39
CA LYS A 191 8.11 -22.24 -15.09
C LYS A 191 7.59 -23.02 -13.89
N TYR A 192 7.12 -22.33 -12.83
CA TYR A 192 6.60 -22.98 -11.63
C TYR A 192 5.28 -23.71 -11.90
N TYR A 193 4.49 -23.21 -12.85
CA TYR A 193 3.27 -23.89 -13.31
C TYR A 193 3.64 -25.17 -14.08
N TYR A 194 4.63 -25.13 -14.95
CA TYR A 194 5.11 -26.34 -15.64
C TYR A 194 5.62 -27.38 -14.66
N GLU A 195 6.41 -27.00 -13.66
CA GLU A 195 6.87 -27.89 -12.60
C GLU A 195 5.69 -28.52 -11.83
N ALA A 196 4.69 -27.72 -11.48
CA ALA A 196 3.48 -28.20 -10.81
C ALA A 196 2.67 -29.18 -11.69
N TYR A 197 2.53 -28.91 -12.98
CA TYR A 197 1.88 -29.80 -13.93
C TYR A 197 2.62 -31.12 -14.07
N ASP A 198 3.94 -31.11 -14.16
CA ASP A 198 4.76 -32.33 -14.23
C ASP A 198 4.63 -33.18 -12.96
N ILE A 199 4.56 -32.55 -11.79
CA ILE A 199 4.32 -33.26 -10.53
C ILE A 199 2.90 -33.88 -10.53
N ALA A 200 1.90 -33.12 -10.96
CA ALA A 200 0.52 -33.61 -11.02
C ALA A 200 0.36 -34.79 -11.96
N LEU A 201 0.96 -34.72 -13.16
CA LEU A 201 0.93 -35.78 -14.16
C LEU A 201 1.64 -37.05 -13.65
N ARG A 202 2.83 -36.91 -13.06
CA ARG A 202 3.56 -38.08 -12.46
C ARG A 202 2.75 -38.74 -11.36
N ASN A 203 2.06 -37.96 -10.51
CA ASN A 203 1.22 -38.51 -9.47
C ASN A 203 -0.05 -39.19 -10.01
N ALA A 204 -0.64 -38.66 -11.10
CA ALA A 204 -1.76 -39.30 -11.77
C ALA A 204 -1.36 -40.63 -12.38
N GLN A 205 -0.20 -40.71 -13.06
CA GLN A 205 0.34 -41.97 -13.60
C GLN A 205 0.58 -43.03 -12.52
N LYS A 206 1.21 -42.65 -11.40
CA LYS A 206 1.40 -43.57 -10.25
C LYS A 206 0.08 -44.12 -9.73
N ARG A 207 -0.98 -43.32 -9.62
CA ARG A 207 -2.31 -43.76 -9.18
C ARG A 207 -2.98 -44.72 -10.19
N LEU A 208 -2.73 -44.57 -11.48
CA LEU A 208 -3.24 -45.47 -12.52
C LEU A 208 -2.54 -46.82 -12.50
N LEU A 209 -1.23 -46.84 -12.20
CA LEU A 209 -0.42 -48.08 -12.14
C LEU A 209 -0.59 -48.86 -10.83
N SER A 210 -1.17 -48.23 -9.79
CA SER A 210 -1.45 -48.83 -8.47
C SER A 210 -2.83 -49.48 -8.35
N LYS A 211 -3.63 -49.41 -9.41
CA LYS A 211 -4.92 -50.12 -9.58
C LYS A 211 -4.76 -51.41 -10.39
#